data_7d60482ce7b89791bc2670475ed8e908
#
_entry.id   7d60482ce7b89791bc2670475ed8e908
#
_cell.length_a   1.000
_cell.length_b   1.000
_cell.length_c   1.000
_cell.angle_alpha   90.00
_cell.angle_beta   90.00
_cell.angle_gamma   90.00
#
_symmetry.space_group_name_H-M   'P 1'
#
loop_
_entity.id
_entity.type
_entity.pdbx_description
1 polymer ?
#
loop_
_entity_poly.entity_id
_entity_poly.type
_entity_poly.pdbx_seq_one_letter_code
_entity_poly.pdbx_strand_id
1 'polypeptide(L)'
;TYSDFRTVISENKNGYFVLLDGIEDPFNFGYVLRTLYTAGVDGVFLPERNFLSAASTVIRSSAGTSELLNIASYNDVDELFAFLKENGIFIVATAKTNESTDIFAASFKRPLCVVIGGEKRGINKTVSKYADKTVSIVYPRDTGISLSASSAAAIIAYQVANRLASPPRKPNYSNRGAGRRPR
;
A
#
# COMPACT_ATOMS: atom_id res chain seq x y z
N THR A 1 -5.66 15.69 -10.04
CA THR A 1 -7.02 15.07 -9.90
C THR A 1 -6.85 13.58 -9.72
N TYR A 2 -7.47 13.01 -8.70
CA TYR A 2 -7.46 11.57 -8.49
C TYR A 2 -8.30 10.86 -9.57
N SER A 3 -7.85 9.66 -9.95
CA SER A 3 -8.60 8.80 -10.87
C SER A 3 -9.84 8.19 -10.19
N ASP A 4 -10.78 7.69 -10.98
CA ASP A 4 -11.84 6.81 -10.48
C ASP A 4 -11.23 5.44 -10.16
N PHE A 5 -11.52 4.88 -8.99
CA PHE A 5 -11.00 3.58 -8.57
C PHE A 5 -11.44 2.44 -9.52
N ARG A 6 -12.60 2.56 -10.16
CA ARG A 6 -13.08 1.59 -11.15
C ARG A 6 -12.16 1.52 -12.37
N THR A 7 -11.68 2.68 -12.82
CA THR A 7 -10.72 2.76 -13.93
C THR A 7 -9.42 2.10 -13.53
N VAL A 8 -8.85 2.46 -12.37
CA VAL A 8 -7.59 1.88 -11.88
C VAL A 8 -7.66 0.35 -11.76
N ILE A 9 -8.79 -0.18 -11.26
CA ILE A 9 -8.99 -1.62 -11.12
C ILE A 9 -9.14 -2.30 -12.48
N SER A 10 -9.94 -1.70 -13.40
CA SER A 10 -10.20 -2.30 -14.73
C SER A 10 -8.95 -2.38 -15.60
N GLU A 11 -8.05 -1.41 -15.48
CA GLU A 11 -6.76 -1.38 -16.17
C GLU A 11 -5.73 -2.35 -15.58
N ASN A 12 -5.91 -2.76 -14.30
CA ASN A 12 -4.97 -3.61 -13.56
C ASN A 12 -5.66 -4.85 -12.99
N LYS A 13 -6.33 -5.67 -13.82
CA LYS A 13 -7.14 -6.84 -13.40
C LYS A 13 -6.43 -7.83 -12.49
N ASN A 14 -5.10 -7.94 -12.58
CA ASN A 14 -4.28 -8.79 -11.72
C ASN A 14 -3.42 -7.94 -10.77
N GLY A 15 -3.97 -6.82 -10.30
CA GLY A 15 -3.25 -5.79 -9.56
C GLY A 15 -2.92 -6.16 -8.12
N TYR A 16 -1.88 -5.49 -7.62
CA TYR A 16 -1.59 -5.33 -6.21
C TYR A 16 -1.98 -3.91 -5.80
N PHE A 17 -3.05 -3.79 -5.05
CA PHE A 17 -3.61 -2.52 -4.61
C PHE A 17 -3.38 -2.30 -3.12
N VAL A 18 -3.33 -1.04 -2.71
CA VAL A 18 -3.26 -0.65 -1.30
C VAL A 18 -4.33 0.40 -1.01
N LEU A 19 -5.13 0.17 0.02
CA LEU A 19 -6.02 1.17 0.58
C LEU A 19 -5.37 1.77 1.83
N LEU A 20 -5.23 3.10 1.86
CA LEU A 20 -4.69 3.84 3.00
C LEU A 20 -5.84 4.46 3.80
N ASP A 21 -6.07 3.95 5.01
CA ASP A 21 -7.13 4.44 5.90
C ASP A 21 -6.54 5.18 7.10
N GLY A 22 -6.67 6.52 7.09
CA GLY A 22 -6.36 7.34 8.26
C GLY A 22 -4.91 7.84 8.38
N ILE A 23 -4.13 7.88 7.31
CA ILE A 23 -2.83 8.58 7.29
C ILE A 23 -3.09 10.08 7.09
N GLU A 24 -2.91 10.87 8.15
CA GLU A 24 -3.28 12.30 8.17
C GLU A 24 -2.09 13.23 7.94
N ASP A 25 -0.90 12.83 8.37
CA ASP A 25 0.31 13.64 8.25
C ASP A 25 0.86 13.60 6.80
N PRO A 26 1.05 14.78 6.13
CA PRO A 26 1.47 14.82 4.74
C PRO A 26 2.89 14.26 4.49
N PHE A 27 3.79 14.34 5.47
CA PHE A 27 5.13 13.76 5.35
C PHE A 27 5.05 12.23 5.38
N ASN A 28 4.34 11.67 6.37
CA ASN A 28 4.11 10.23 6.45
C ASN A 28 3.38 9.72 5.21
N PHE A 29 2.39 10.46 4.72
CA PHE A 29 1.67 10.11 3.50
C PHE A 29 2.62 10.02 2.29
N GLY A 30 3.47 11.04 2.08
CA GLY A 30 4.44 11.01 0.99
C GLY A 30 5.47 9.89 1.13
N TYR A 31 5.98 9.60 2.34
CA TYR A 31 6.88 8.46 2.58
C TYR A 31 6.22 7.12 2.26
N VAL A 32 4.94 6.97 2.62
CA VAL A 32 4.17 5.77 2.28
C VAL A 32 4.03 5.64 0.76
N LEU A 33 3.62 6.69 0.05
CA LEU A 33 3.48 6.65 -1.41
C LEU A 33 4.79 6.26 -2.10
N ARG A 34 5.93 6.81 -1.66
CA ARG A 34 7.26 6.45 -2.16
C ARG A 34 7.54 4.96 -1.96
N THR A 35 7.21 4.44 -0.80
CA THR A 35 7.39 3.02 -0.46
C THR A 35 6.51 2.13 -1.33
N LEU A 36 5.22 2.47 -1.49
CA LEU A 36 4.28 1.70 -2.29
C LEU A 36 4.69 1.66 -3.77
N TYR A 37 5.14 2.79 -4.32
CA TYR A 37 5.66 2.85 -5.67
C TYR A 37 6.84 1.90 -5.87
N THR A 38 7.82 1.95 -4.97
CA THR A 38 9.03 1.10 -5.08
C THR A 38 8.75 -0.38 -4.78
N ALA A 39 7.69 -0.69 -4.02
CA ALA A 39 7.21 -2.05 -3.79
C ALA A 39 6.40 -2.62 -4.96
N GLY A 40 6.13 -1.83 -6.02
CA GLY A 40 5.42 -2.28 -7.21
C GLY A 40 3.90 -2.41 -7.00
N VAL A 41 3.33 -1.50 -6.20
CA VAL A 41 1.88 -1.36 -6.05
C VAL A 41 1.29 -0.76 -7.33
N ASP A 42 0.23 -1.36 -7.86
CA ASP A 42 -0.38 -0.98 -9.12
C ASP A 42 -1.42 0.15 -8.96
N GLY A 43 -1.99 0.31 -7.76
CA GLY A 43 -2.92 1.40 -7.45
C GLY A 43 -3.10 1.62 -5.95
N VAL A 44 -3.36 2.87 -5.57
CA VAL A 44 -3.57 3.30 -4.19
C VAL A 44 -4.95 3.93 -4.06
N PHE A 45 -5.74 3.45 -3.09
CA PHE A 45 -7.05 3.98 -2.77
C PHE A 45 -7.02 4.75 -1.46
N LEU A 46 -7.68 5.91 -1.43
CA LEU A 46 -7.79 6.74 -0.24
C LEU A 46 -9.16 7.42 -0.18
N PRO A 47 -9.65 7.73 1.04
CA PRO A 47 -10.87 8.52 1.16
C PRO A 47 -10.66 9.89 0.54
N GLU A 48 -11.71 10.43 -0.10
CA GLU A 48 -11.65 11.77 -0.66
C GLU A 48 -11.32 12.78 0.44
N ARG A 49 -10.15 13.38 0.32
CA ARG A 49 -9.65 14.40 1.23
C ARG A 49 -9.01 15.53 0.44
N ASN A 50 -9.15 16.74 0.93
CA ASN A 50 -8.51 17.88 0.31
C ASN A 50 -7.06 18.01 0.81
N PHE A 51 -6.11 17.44 0.07
CA PHE A 51 -4.67 17.60 0.31
C PHE A 51 -4.05 18.76 -0.48
N LEU A 52 -4.84 19.60 -1.13
CA LEU A 52 -4.33 20.67 -2.00
C LEU A 52 -3.36 21.62 -1.27
N SER A 53 -3.65 21.94 -0.01
CA SER A 53 -2.77 22.80 0.80
C SER A 53 -1.44 22.15 1.19
N ALA A 54 -1.35 20.82 1.11
CA ALA A 54 -0.18 20.03 1.47
C ALA A 54 0.52 19.37 0.27
N ALA A 55 0.05 19.62 -0.96
CA ALA A 55 0.53 18.97 -2.17
C ALA A 55 2.06 19.06 -2.34
N SER A 56 2.66 20.24 -2.13
CA SER A 56 4.10 20.44 -2.23
C SER A 56 4.90 19.62 -1.20
N THR A 57 4.35 19.40 -0.02
CA THR A 57 4.96 18.56 1.02
C THR A 57 4.91 17.09 0.60
N VAL A 58 3.78 16.63 0.09
CA VAL A 58 3.60 15.25 -0.41
C VAL A 58 4.54 14.96 -1.58
N ILE A 59 4.62 15.87 -2.56
CA ILE A 59 5.52 15.71 -3.72
C ILE A 59 6.99 15.59 -3.25
N ARG A 60 7.43 16.44 -2.32
CA ARG A 60 8.80 16.40 -1.81
C ARG A 60 9.09 15.16 -0.99
N SER A 61 8.22 14.80 -0.04
CA SER A 61 8.42 13.64 0.82
C SER A 61 8.29 12.32 0.06
N SER A 62 7.47 12.28 -0.99
CA SER A 62 7.39 11.13 -1.89
C SER A 62 8.53 11.06 -2.92
N ALA A 63 9.41 12.06 -2.99
CA ALA A 63 10.40 12.21 -4.05
C ALA A 63 9.78 12.16 -5.46
N GLY A 64 8.59 12.73 -5.61
CA GLY A 64 7.84 12.80 -6.86
C GLY A 64 7.05 11.53 -7.23
N THR A 65 7.14 10.45 -6.46
CA THR A 65 6.41 9.20 -6.78
C THR A 65 4.90 9.32 -6.66
N SER A 66 4.40 10.33 -5.93
CA SER A 66 2.97 10.68 -5.89
C SER A 66 2.38 11.00 -7.27
N GLU A 67 3.21 11.47 -8.20
CA GLU A 67 2.80 11.79 -9.56
C GLU A 67 2.88 10.59 -10.53
N LEU A 68 3.50 9.50 -10.08
CA LEU A 68 3.73 8.29 -10.87
C LEU A 68 2.81 7.14 -10.48
N LEU A 69 2.20 7.21 -9.30
CA LEU A 69 1.26 6.21 -8.80
C LEU A 69 -0.16 6.46 -9.35
N ASN A 70 -0.86 5.38 -9.64
CA ASN A 70 -2.30 5.42 -9.87
C ASN A 70 -3.02 5.62 -8.54
N ILE A 71 -3.33 6.84 -8.20
CA ILE A 71 -4.05 7.19 -6.97
C ILE A 71 -5.51 7.45 -7.30
N ALA A 72 -6.42 6.78 -6.63
CA ALA A 72 -7.85 6.98 -6.75
C ALA A 72 -8.48 7.29 -5.40
N SER A 73 -9.49 8.17 -5.41
CA SER A 73 -10.27 8.47 -4.21
C SER A 73 -11.61 7.76 -4.24
N TYR A 74 -12.16 7.55 -3.05
CA TYR A 74 -13.51 7.05 -2.85
C TYR A 74 -14.25 7.91 -1.82
N ASN A 75 -15.56 8.04 -2.01
CA ASN A 75 -16.46 8.71 -1.06
C ASN A 75 -17.17 7.68 -0.16
N ASP A 76 -17.56 6.57 -0.72
CA ASP A 76 -18.20 5.47 -0.02
C ASP A 76 -17.29 4.24 0.00
N VAL A 77 -16.90 3.85 1.19
CA VAL A 77 -16.03 2.69 1.41
C VAL A 77 -16.74 1.37 1.14
N ASP A 78 -18.05 1.28 1.40
CA ASP A 78 -18.83 0.08 1.11
C ASP A 78 -18.95 -0.13 -0.41
N GLU A 79 -19.11 0.94 -1.20
CA GLU A 79 -19.12 0.89 -2.66
C GLU A 79 -17.76 0.39 -3.21
N LEU A 80 -16.65 0.92 -2.70
CA LEU A 80 -15.32 0.47 -3.10
C LEU A 80 -15.13 -1.02 -2.80
N PHE A 81 -15.46 -1.47 -1.59
CA PHE A 81 -15.29 -2.88 -1.23
C PHE A 81 -16.22 -3.82 -2.01
N ALA A 82 -17.45 -3.41 -2.26
CA ALA A 82 -18.36 -4.18 -3.12
C ALA A 82 -17.74 -4.39 -4.51
N PHE A 83 -17.22 -3.30 -5.11
CA PHE A 83 -16.58 -3.36 -6.41
C PHE A 83 -15.30 -4.22 -6.41
N LEU A 84 -14.47 -4.13 -5.36
CA LEU A 84 -13.31 -5.01 -5.21
C LEU A 84 -13.73 -6.50 -5.19
N LYS A 85 -14.77 -6.84 -4.44
CA LYS A 85 -15.32 -8.21 -4.35
C LYS A 85 -15.87 -8.70 -5.67
N GLU A 86 -16.66 -7.89 -6.37
CA GLU A 86 -17.21 -8.20 -7.68
C GLU A 86 -16.12 -8.50 -8.72
N ASN A 87 -14.96 -7.86 -8.58
CA ASN A 87 -13.81 -8.10 -9.44
C ASN A 87 -12.86 -9.21 -8.91
N GLY A 88 -13.28 -9.97 -7.89
CA GLY A 88 -12.51 -11.10 -7.36
C GLY A 88 -11.21 -10.71 -6.65
N ILE A 89 -11.09 -9.46 -6.20
CA ILE A 89 -9.90 -8.95 -5.51
C ILE A 89 -9.93 -9.41 -4.06
N PHE A 90 -8.87 -10.11 -3.64
CA PHE A 90 -8.71 -10.60 -2.29
C PHE A 90 -8.34 -9.46 -1.34
N ILE A 91 -9.09 -9.28 -0.25
CA ILE A 91 -8.93 -8.16 0.68
C ILE A 91 -8.18 -8.61 1.92
N VAL A 92 -7.05 -7.97 2.19
CA VAL A 92 -6.20 -8.23 3.36
C VAL A 92 -6.22 -7.02 4.27
N ALA A 93 -6.74 -7.17 5.48
CA ALA A 93 -6.70 -6.13 6.50
C ALA A 93 -5.44 -6.24 7.36
N THR A 94 -4.84 -5.09 7.73
CA THR A 94 -3.69 -5.06 8.64
C THR A 94 -4.15 -4.58 10.02
N ALA A 95 -4.32 -5.50 10.96
CA ALA A 95 -4.74 -5.20 12.32
C ALA A 95 -4.18 -6.20 13.32
N LYS A 96 -3.84 -5.74 14.53
CA LYS A 96 -3.46 -6.62 15.64
C LYS A 96 -4.74 -7.13 16.32
N THR A 97 -5.12 -8.36 16.02
CA THR A 97 -6.24 -9.07 16.64
C THR A 97 -5.79 -10.47 17.08
N ASN A 98 -6.59 -11.14 17.91
CA ASN A 98 -6.29 -12.52 18.34
C ASN A 98 -6.30 -13.53 17.17
N GLU A 99 -6.96 -13.18 16.07
CA GLU A 99 -7.10 -14.04 14.87
C GLU A 99 -6.15 -13.62 13.74
N SER A 100 -5.37 -12.53 13.93
CA SER A 100 -4.46 -12.08 12.88
C SER A 100 -3.28 -13.04 12.69
N THR A 101 -2.97 -13.31 11.42
CA THR A 101 -1.79 -14.09 11.04
C THR A 101 -0.57 -13.17 10.99
N ASP A 102 0.59 -13.65 11.44
CA ASP A 102 1.85 -12.92 11.23
C ASP A 102 2.08 -12.66 9.74
N ILE A 103 2.35 -11.42 9.38
CA ILE A 103 2.60 -10.99 7.99
C ILE A 103 3.74 -11.81 7.34
N PHE A 104 4.74 -12.22 8.12
CA PHE A 104 5.87 -12.98 7.63
C PHE A 104 5.54 -14.46 7.37
N ALA A 105 4.51 -15.01 8.03
CA ALA A 105 4.00 -16.35 7.81
C ALA A 105 2.88 -16.40 6.78
N ALA A 106 2.27 -15.25 6.45
CA ALA A 106 1.14 -15.17 5.54
C ALA A 106 1.53 -15.42 4.08
N SER A 107 0.61 -16.05 3.35
CA SER A 107 0.66 -16.18 1.89
C SER A 107 -0.31 -15.21 1.23
N PHE A 108 0.05 -14.71 0.05
CA PHE A 108 -0.73 -13.78 -0.73
C PHE A 108 -0.82 -14.23 -2.18
N LYS A 109 -1.89 -13.85 -2.85
CA LYS A 109 -2.11 -14.08 -4.29
C LYS A 109 -2.77 -12.85 -4.93
N ARG A 110 -2.44 -12.59 -6.18
CA ARG A 110 -3.09 -11.55 -7.00
C ARG A 110 -4.43 -12.05 -7.58
N PRO A 111 -5.40 -11.18 -7.86
CA PRO A 111 -5.39 -9.77 -7.48
C PRO A 111 -5.68 -9.60 -5.99
N LEU A 112 -5.06 -8.59 -5.35
CA LEU A 112 -5.31 -8.31 -3.94
C LEU A 112 -5.31 -6.80 -3.64
N CYS A 113 -6.03 -6.45 -2.58
CA CYS A 113 -5.99 -5.13 -1.96
C CYS A 113 -5.60 -5.27 -0.49
N VAL A 114 -4.51 -4.63 -0.09
CA VAL A 114 -4.07 -4.59 1.31
C VAL A 114 -4.54 -3.28 1.94
N VAL A 115 -5.23 -3.36 3.05
CA VAL A 115 -5.71 -2.19 3.79
C VAL A 115 -4.73 -1.88 4.91
N ILE A 116 -4.14 -0.69 4.87
CA ILE A 116 -3.20 -0.19 5.88
C ILE A 116 -3.88 0.94 6.66
N GLY A 117 -4.05 0.73 7.95
CA GLY A 117 -4.65 1.72 8.85
C GLY A 117 -3.66 2.76 9.34
N GLY A 118 -4.19 3.90 9.79
CA GLY A 118 -3.41 4.94 10.45
C GLY A 118 -3.05 4.62 11.89
N GLU A 119 -2.14 5.41 12.47
CA GLU A 119 -1.56 5.20 13.82
C GLU A 119 -2.60 5.28 14.95
N LYS A 120 -3.56 6.20 14.85
CA LYS A 120 -4.48 6.52 15.93
C LYS A 120 -5.71 5.60 16.03
N ARG A 121 -6.25 5.19 14.89
CA ARG A 121 -7.55 4.48 14.83
C ARG A 121 -7.43 3.06 14.28
N GLY A 122 -6.26 2.69 13.75
CA GLY A 122 -6.12 1.44 13.00
C GLY A 122 -7.00 1.45 11.74
N ILE A 123 -7.54 0.31 11.39
CA ILE A 123 -8.49 0.18 10.27
C ILE A 123 -9.94 0.39 10.75
N ASN A 124 -10.78 0.94 9.86
CA ASN A 124 -12.21 1.10 10.12
C ASN A 124 -12.90 -0.26 10.32
N LYS A 125 -13.92 -0.30 11.18
CA LYS A 125 -14.74 -1.51 11.41
C LYS A 125 -15.38 -2.04 10.12
N THR A 126 -15.73 -1.17 9.18
CA THR A 126 -16.25 -1.55 7.87
C THR A 126 -15.24 -2.41 7.10
N VAL A 127 -13.96 -2.08 7.15
CA VAL A 127 -12.90 -2.87 6.53
C VAL A 127 -12.89 -4.31 7.04
N SER A 128 -13.07 -4.50 8.35
CA SER A 128 -13.08 -5.82 8.97
C SER A 128 -14.23 -6.70 8.46
N LYS A 129 -15.34 -6.11 8.03
CA LYS A 129 -16.48 -6.84 7.41
C LYS A 129 -16.13 -7.49 6.06
N TYR A 130 -15.28 -6.80 5.28
CA TYR A 130 -14.96 -7.20 3.90
C TYR A 130 -13.65 -7.97 3.79
N ALA A 131 -12.82 -7.96 4.84
CA ALA A 131 -11.52 -8.61 4.83
C ALA A 131 -11.65 -10.14 4.69
N ASP A 132 -10.94 -10.70 3.73
CA ASP A 132 -10.81 -12.15 3.55
C ASP A 132 -9.76 -12.71 4.51
N LYS A 133 -8.83 -11.87 4.93
CA LYS A 133 -7.73 -12.22 5.83
C LYS A 133 -7.28 -11.01 6.63
N THR A 134 -6.94 -11.25 7.89
CA THR A 134 -6.29 -10.23 8.73
C THR A 134 -4.85 -10.65 9.03
N VAL A 135 -3.93 -9.71 8.85
CA VAL A 135 -2.51 -9.91 9.14
C VAL A 135 -1.99 -8.84 10.10
N SER A 136 -0.94 -9.16 10.85
CA SER A 136 -0.29 -8.22 11.75
C SER A 136 1.23 -8.35 11.68
N ILE A 137 1.93 -7.28 12.05
CA ILE A 137 3.36 -7.33 12.34
C ILE A 137 3.49 -7.76 13.80
N VAL A 138 4.10 -8.93 14.03
CA VAL A 138 4.38 -9.41 15.39
C VAL A 138 5.64 -8.72 15.91
N TYR A 139 5.51 -8.04 17.04
CA TYR A 139 6.64 -7.37 17.69
C TYR A 139 7.32 -8.33 18.67
N PRO A 140 8.66 -8.52 18.60
CA PRO A 140 9.40 -9.35 19.54
C PRO A 140 9.39 -8.80 20.98
N ARG A 141 9.10 -7.49 21.13
CA ARG A 141 8.97 -6.83 22.43
C ARG A 141 7.59 -6.24 22.60
N ASP A 142 6.94 -6.53 23.71
CA ASP A 142 5.70 -5.85 24.09
C ASP A 142 6.07 -4.58 24.88
N THR A 143 6.10 -3.46 24.17
CA THR A 143 6.45 -2.15 24.76
C THR A 143 5.25 -1.22 24.86
N GLY A 144 4.07 -1.64 24.39
CA GLY A 144 2.90 -0.77 24.24
C GLY A 144 3.09 0.31 23.15
N ILE A 145 4.22 0.29 22.41
CA ILE A 145 4.55 1.26 21.36
C ILE A 145 4.35 0.61 20.01
N SER A 146 3.69 1.32 19.09
CA SER A 146 3.49 0.90 17.70
C SER A 146 4.56 1.51 16.79
N LEU A 147 4.82 0.86 15.66
CA LEU A 147 5.56 1.47 14.56
C LEU A 147 4.77 2.66 13.99
N SER A 148 5.48 3.66 13.44
CA SER A 148 4.83 4.70 12.63
C SER A 148 4.11 4.08 11.43
N ALA A 149 3.07 4.74 10.92
CA ALA A 149 2.33 4.27 9.76
C ALA A 149 3.24 4.06 8.54
N SER A 150 4.24 4.93 8.35
CA SER A 150 5.21 4.81 7.25
C SER A 150 6.13 3.59 7.40
N SER A 151 6.60 3.29 8.63
CA SER A 151 7.42 2.10 8.90
C SER A 151 6.61 0.81 8.75
N ALA A 152 5.39 0.78 9.27
CA ALA A 152 4.49 -0.36 9.12
C ALA A 152 4.15 -0.61 7.64
N ALA A 153 3.83 0.44 6.89
CA ALA A 153 3.55 0.36 5.46
C ALA A 153 4.74 -0.21 4.68
N ALA A 154 5.98 0.18 5.03
CA ALA A 154 7.17 -0.34 4.38
C ALA A 154 7.33 -1.85 4.58
N ILE A 155 7.20 -2.32 5.82
CA ILE A 155 7.29 -3.75 6.13
C ILE A 155 6.20 -4.54 5.41
N ILE A 156 4.95 -4.07 5.49
CA ILE A 156 3.79 -4.73 4.88
C ILE A 156 3.95 -4.78 3.36
N ALA A 157 4.20 -3.64 2.72
CA ALA A 157 4.26 -3.54 1.27
C ALA A 157 5.35 -4.44 0.67
N TYR A 158 6.55 -4.42 1.23
CA TYR A 158 7.66 -5.25 0.75
C TYR A 158 7.50 -6.72 1.06
N GLN A 159 6.93 -7.08 2.23
CA GLN A 159 6.65 -8.47 2.53
C GLN A 159 5.60 -9.06 1.58
N VAL A 160 4.53 -8.31 1.31
CA VAL A 160 3.52 -8.73 0.33
C VAL A 160 4.13 -8.83 -1.07
N ALA A 161 4.87 -7.80 -1.52
CA ALA A 161 5.54 -7.81 -2.82
C ALA A 161 6.48 -9.01 -2.98
N ASN A 162 7.27 -9.31 -1.96
CA ASN A 162 8.19 -10.47 -1.96
C ASN A 162 7.43 -11.81 -2.08
N ARG A 163 6.28 -11.94 -1.42
CA ARG A 163 5.44 -13.14 -1.51
C ARG A 163 4.68 -13.27 -2.83
N LEU A 164 4.37 -12.14 -3.49
CA LEU A 164 3.73 -12.11 -4.80
C LEU A 164 4.72 -12.32 -5.95
N ALA A 165 6.00 -11.98 -5.75
CA ALA A 165 7.02 -12.17 -6.76
C ALA A 165 7.21 -13.67 -6.99
N SER A 166 6.89 -14.16 -8.17
CA SER A 166 7.54 -15.34 -8.74
C SER A 166 9.04 -15.05 -8.82
N PRO A 167 9.93 -16.07 -8.82
CA PRO A 167 11.33 -15.99 -8.41
C PRO A 167 12.04 -14.67 -8.76
N PRO A 168 12.94 -14.19 -7.90
CA PRO A 168 13.47 -12.81 -7.95
C PRO A 168 14.02 -12.52 -9.34
N ARG A 169 13.51 -11.47 -9.97
CA ARG A 169 14.11 -10.94 -11.20
C ARG A 169 15.56 -10.59 -10.87
N LYS A 170 16.52 -11.30 -11.47
CA LYS A 170 17.93 -10.94 -11.36
C LYS A 170 18.07 -9.46 -11.73
N PRO A 171 18.73 -8.63 -10.92
CA PRO A 171 18.94 -7.23 -11.28
C PRO A 171 19.65 -7.19 -12.63
N ASN A 172 19.08 -6.50 -13.60
CA ASN A 172 19.72 -6.29 -14.88
C ASN A 172 20.78 -5.21 -14.75
N TYR A 173 21.98 -5.57 -14.33
CA TYR A 173 23.15 -4.69 -14.27
C TYR A 173 23.83 -4.50 -15.63
N SER A 174 23.30 -5.01 -16.72
CA SER A 174 23.84 -4.77 -18.04
C SER A 174 23.52 -3.34 -18.46
N ASN A 175 24.37 -2.40 -18.15
CA ASN A 175 24.67 -1.14 -18.82
C ASN A 175 24.98 0.03 -17.89
N ARG A 176 25.77 -0.17 -16.84
CA ARG A 176 26.47 0.97 -16.25
C ARG A 176 27.96 0.69 -16.28
N GLY A 177 28.64 1.29 -17.25
CA GLY A 177 30.08 1.45 -17.15
C GLY A 177 30.95 0.84 -18.23
N ALA A 178 30.71 1.21 -19.48
CA ALA A 178 31.78 1.36 -20.46
C ALA A 178 32.01 2.85 -20.74
N GLY A 179 32.23 3.62 -19.68
CA GLY A 179 32.59 5.04 -19.71
C GLY A 179 34.08 5.18 -19.58
N ARG A 180 34.77 5.38 -20.70
CA ARG A 180 36.12 5.84 -20.97
C ARG A 180 36.85 6.42 -19.76
N ARG A 181 38.00 5.81 -19.41
CA ARG A 181 39.08 6.49 -18.73
C ARG A 181 39.72 7.47 -19.70
N PRO A 182 39.85 8.76 -19.39
CA PRO A 182 40.74 9.64 -20.13
C PRO A 182 42.19 9.30 -19.79
N ARG A 183 43.05 9.38 -20.82
CA ARG A 183 44.53 9.34 -20.70
C ARG A 183 45.05 10.60 -20.05
#